data_a6eb504575d790f0c431cc25a15cd174
#
_entry.id   a6eb504575d790f0c431cc25a15cd174
#
_cell.length_a   1.000
_cell.length_b   1.000
_cell.length_c   1.000
_cell.angle_alpha   90.00
_cell.angle_beta   90.00
_cell.angle_gamma   90.00
#
_symmetry.space_group_name_H-M   'P 1'
#
loop_
_entity.id
_entity.type
_entity.pdbx_description
1 polymer ?
#
loop_
_entity_poly.entity_id
_entity_poly.type
_entity_poly.pdbx_seq_one_letter_code
_entity_poly.pdbx_strand_id
1 'polypeptide(L)'
;KLALLKNEDDDVRRSTFGSIDIKRAWRHTKLNDNKIFNKIYKNENSPMSVDLLLDMSASQSEKKEIIAAQAYVIAKALSDLSIKVRVLGFQNMYDYLIITKFKDYDEQNCKSIFHYHPEGSNRDGLALKFIRNIMTEQMESKLLIMLTDGKPNNIVNLNFVGKTRFKAEDYVGELAVKDSAKEVFLTRMQKIKLLGVFTGSQDDLTFEKEIFT
;
A
#
# COMPACT_ATOMS: atom_id res chain seq x y z
N LYS A 1 -15.51 -0.97 18.61
CA LYS A 1 -16.42 -1.10 17.42
C LYS A 1 -15.78 -1.88 16.26
N LEU A 2 -14.46 -1.76 16.03
CA LEU A 2 -13.75 -2.52 14.97
C LEU A 2 -13.54 -4.01 15.31
N ALA A 3 -13.48 -4.36 16.59
CA ALA A 3 -13.34 -5.77 17.01
C ALA A 3 -14.60 -6.62 16.75
N LEU A 4 -15.77 -6.00 16.57
CA LEU A 4 -17.02 -6.67 16.24
C LEU A 4 -17.15 -7.05 14.75
N LEU A 5 -16.23 -6.59 13.91
CA LEU A 5 -16.25 -6.84 12.46
C LEU A 5 -15.59 -8.18 12.06
N LYS A 6 -15.19 -9.01 13.02
CA LYS A 6 -14.35 -10.20 12.77
C LYS A 6 -15.11 -11.46 12.37
N ASN A 7 -16.43 -11.48 12.47
CA ASN A 7 -17.23 -12.70 12.22
C ASN A 7 -18.62 -12.31 11.68
N GLU A 8 -18.75 -12.08 10.40
CA GLU A 8 -20.07 -12.11 9.79
C GLU A 8 -19.99 -12.69 8.38
N ASP A 9 -20.86 -13.67 8.11
CA ASP A 9 -21.08 -14.28 6.82
C ASP A 9 -21.50 -13.23 5.77
N ASP A 10 -21.28 -13.52 4.50
CA ASP A 10 -21.72 -12.69 3.39
C ASP A 10 -23.19 -12.28 3.57
N ASP A 11 -23.45 -10.98 3.69
CA ASP A 11 -24.79 -10.45 3.90
C ASP A 11 -25.56 -10.43 2.56
N VAL A 12 -26.46 -11.38 2.39
CA VAL A 12 -27.31 -11.48 1.21
C VAL A 12 -28.55 -10.60 1.39
N ARG A 13 -28.54 -9.43 0.75
CA ARG A 13 -29.69 -8.51 0.79
C ARG A 13 -30.52 -8.55 -0.48
N ARG A 14 -31.82 -8.36 -0.31
CA ARG A 14 -32.77 -8.24 -1.42
C ARG A 14 -32.51 -6.93 -2.17
N SER A 15 -32.47 -7.03 -3.49
CA SER A 15 -32.20 -5.88 -4.36
C SER A 15 -33.10 -5.93 -5.60
N THR A 16 -33.13 -4.83 -6.33
CA THR A 16 -33.78 -4.74 -7.65
C THR A 16 -32.82 -5.15 -8.78
N PHE A 17 -31.55 -5.49 -8.44
CA PHE A 17 -30.51 -5.95 -9.38
C PHE A 17 -29.56 -6.93 -8.69
N GLY A 18 -28.92 -7.81 -9.47
CA GLY A 18 -28.02 -8.85 -8.97
C GLY A 18 -28.35 -10.22 -9.54
N SER A 19 -28.11 -11.31 -8.78
CA SER A 19 -28.52 -12.67 -9.16
C SER A 19 -30.00 -12.91 -8.81
N ILE A 20 -30.74 -13.46 -9.79
CA ILE A 20 -32.19 -13.74 -9.59
C ILE A 20 -32.38 -14.83 -8.54
N ASP A 21 -33.22 -14.56 -7.55
CA ASP A 21 -33.77 -15.60 -6.65
C ASP A 21 -34.94 -16.30 -7.30
N ILE A 22 -34.70 -17.47 -7.90
CA ILE A 22 -35.70 -18.23 -8.64
C ILE A 22 -36.91 -18.56 -7.76
N LYS A 23 -36.71 -18.83 -6.46
CA LYS A 23 -37.78 -19.11 -5.51
C LYS A 23 -38.74 -17.95 -5.29
N ARG A 24 -38.29 -16.73 -5.67
CA ARG A 24 -39.06 -15.48 -5.48
C ARG A 24 -39.45 -14.81 -6.79
N ALA A 25 -39.08 -15.35 -7.93
CA ALA A 25 -39.37 -14.76 -9.24
C ALA A 25 -40.88 -14.56 -9.45
N TRP A 26 -41.75 -15.44 -8.88
CA TRP A 26 -43.20 -15.33 -8.93
C TRP A 26 -43.74 -14.04 -8.28
N ARG A 27 -43.00 -13.41 -7.36
CA ARG A 27 -43.40 -12.16 -6.68
C ARG A 27 -43.47 -10.99 -7.65
N HIS A 28 -42.61 -10.97 -8.66
CA HIS A 28 -42.66 -9.95 -9.70
C HIS A 28 -43.99 -9.97 -10.45
N THR A 29 -44.46 -11.14 -10.84
CA THR A 29 -45.69 -11.29 -11.64
C THR A 29 -46.98 -11.20 -10.82
N LYS A 30 -46.95 -11.61 -9.56
CA LYS A 30 -48.16 -11.67 -8.70
C LYS A 30 -48.29 -10.47 -7.75
N LEU A 31 -47.19 -9.89 -7.31
CA LEU A 31 -47.18 -8.84 -6.29
C LEU A 31 -46.54 -7.51 -6.77
N ASN A 32 -46.09 -7.46 -8.03
CA ASN A 32 -45.39 -6.33 -8.61
C ASN A 32 -44.16 -5.90 -7.76
N ASP A 33 -43.49 -6.88 -7.08
CA ASP A 33 -42.36 -6.67 -6.22
C ASP A 33 -41.06 -6.90 -7.04
N ASN A 34 -40.32 -5.81 -7.29
CA ASN A 34 -39.09 -5.84 -8.08
C ASN A 34 -37.87 -6.31 -7.28
N LYS A 35 -37.98 -6.54 -5.96
CA LYS A 35 -36.89 -7.00 -5.09
C LYS A 35 -36.73 -8.53 -5.13
N ILE A 36 -36.62 -9.07 -6.33
CA ILE A 36 -36.48 -10.52 -6.60
C ILE A 36 -35.03 -10.96 -6.82
N PHE A 37 -34.08 -10.01 -6.72
CA PHE A 37 -32.66 -10.28 -6.87
C PHE A 37 -31.99 -10.36 -5.50
N ASN A 38 -31.03 -11.23 -5.39
CA ASN A 38 -30.09 -11.28 -4.27
C ASN A 38 -28.81 -10.52 -4.66
N LYS A 39 -28.43 -9.53 -3.86
CA LYS A 39 -27.13 -8.88 -3.93
C LYS A 39 -26.31 -9.35 -2.75
N ILE A 40 -25.23 -10.04 -3.05
CA ILE A 40 -24.27 -10.48 -2.04
C ILE A 40 -23.41 -9.25 -1.73
N TYR A 41 -23.56 -8.72 -0.53
CA TYR A 41 -22.58 -7.79 0.02
C TYR A 41 -21.50 -8.65 0.64
N LYS A 42 -20.40 -8.82 -0.08
CA LYS A 42 -19.22 -9.43 0.53
C LYS A 42 -18.87 -8.61 1.76
N ASN A 43 -18.90 -9.28 2.89
CA ASN A 43 -18.45 -8.65 4.11
C ASN A 43 -16.95 -8.35 3.88
N GLU A 44 -16.56 -7.08 3.95
CA GLU A 44 -15.17 -6.65 3.79
C GLU A 44 -14.28 -7.11 4.96
N ASN A 45 -14.80 -8.00 5.79
CA ASN A 45 -14.12 -8.63 6.93
C ASN A 45 -13.27 -9.86 6.56
N SER A 46 -12.98 -10.04 5.28
CA SER A 46 -11.95 -10.97 4.82
C SER A 46 -10.63 -10.67 5.56
N PRO A 47 -9.87 -11.69 5.93
CA PRO A 47 -8.61 -11.49 6.64
C PRO A 47 -7.75 -10.47 5.87
N MET A 48 -7.53 -9.34 6.51
CA MET A 48 -6.79 -8.22 5.94
C MET A 48 -5.31 -8.28 6.36
N SER A 49 -4.42 -8.03 5.42
CA SER A 49 -3.02 -7.74 5.70
C SER A 49 -2.69 -6.29 5.38
N VAL A 50 -1.85 -5.70 6.22
CA VAL A 50 -1.36 -4.34 6.03
C VAL A 50 0.16 -4.35 5.93
N ASP A 51 0.68 -3.76 4.88
CA ASP A 51 2.09 -3.46 4.73
C ASP A 51 2.32 -1.96 4.92
N LEU A 52 3.19 -1.60 5.86
CA LEU A 52 3.71 -0.24 6.01
C LEU A 52 5.05 -0.16 5.30
N LEU A 53 5.17 0.73 4.34
CA LEU A 53 6.39 0.98 3.59
C LEU A 53 6.91 2.38 3.93
N LEU A 54 8.09 2.44 4.56
CA LEU A 54 8.69 3.67 5.04
C LEU A 54 9.81 4.10 4.11
N ASP A 55 9.73 5.30 3.61
CA ASP A 55 10.83 5.93 2.87
C ASP A 55 11.98 6.23 3.82
N MET A 56 13.16 5.65 3.54
CA MET A 56 14.38 5.83 4.30
C MET A 56 15.42 6.68 3.53
N SER A 57 14.96 7.57 2.67
CA SER A 57 15.82 8.54 1.99
C SER A 57 16.35 9.61 2.95
N ALA A 58 17.50 10.18 2.62
CA ALA A 58 18.15 11.19 3.45
C ALA A 58 17.30 12.44 3.70
N SER A 59 16.34 12.76 2.81
CA SER A 59 15.38 13.85 2.99
C SER A 59 14.49 13.69 4.23
N GLN A 60 14.33 12.46 4.72
CA GLN A 60 13.54 12.13 5.91
C GLN A 60 14.33 12.26 7.23
N SER A 61 15.66 12.56 7.18
CA SER A 61 16.54 12.52 8.36
C SER A 61 16.11 13.48 9.47
N GLU A 62 15.64 14.66 9.13
CA GLU A 62 15.17 15.66 10.11
C GLU A 62 13.87 15.25 10.80
N LYS A 63 13.08 14.37 10.16
CA LYS A 63 11.76 13.93 10.63
C LYS A 63 11.74 12.49 11.13
N LYS A 64 12.92 11.86 11.24
CA LYS A 64 13.06 10.42 11.53
C LYS A 64 12.29 9.96 12.76
N GLU A 65 12.30 10.75 13.84
CA GLU A 65 11.62 10.41 15.08
C GLU A 65 10.10 10.47 14.94
N ILE A 66 9.60 11.47 14.21
CA ILE A 66 8.17 11.64 13.95
C ILE A 66 7.66 10.50 13.07
N ILE A 67 8.38 10.15 12.00
CA ILE A 67 8.01 9.07 11.08
C ILE A 67 8.03 7.73 11.80
N ALA A 68 9.09 7.45 12.59
CA ALA A 68 9.17 6.23 13.39
C ALA A 68 8.01 6.14 14.39
N ALA A 69 7.67 7.26 15.07
CA ALA A 69 6.55 7.30 16.01
C ALA A 69 5.20 7.07 15.30
N GLN A 70 4.97 7.70 14.15
CA GLN A 70 3.76 7.49 13.35
C GLN A 70 3.63 6.03 12.90
N ALA A 71 4.70 5.47 12.34
CA ALA A 71 4.72 4.08 11.90
C ALA A 71 4.48 3.12 13.07
N TYR A 72 5.09 3.38 14.22
CA TYR A 72 4.88 2.60 15.44
C TYR A 72 3.42 2.64 15.90
N VAL A 73 2.81 3.83 15.98
CA VAL A 73 1.40 3.99 16.40
C VAL A 73 0.46 3.25 15.45
N ILE A 74 0.66 3.39 14.13
CA ILE A 74 -0.16 2.69 13.14
C ILE A 74 0.03 1.17 13.29
N ALA A 75 1.26 0.68 13.32
CA ALA A 75 1.55 -0.74 13.41
C ALA A 75 1.02 -1.34 14.72
N LYS A 76 1.18 -0.63 15.83
CA LYS A 76 0.69 -1.06 17.16
C LYS A 76 -0.83 -1.12 17.19
N ALA A 77 -1.51 -0.07 16.75
CA ALA A 77 -2.97 -0.02 16.71
C ALA A 77 -3.58 -1.14 15.86
N LEU A 78 -3.00 -1.41 14.68
CA LEU A 78 -3.45 -2.50 13.82
C LEU A 78 -3.17 -3.87 14.42
N SER A 79 -2.00 -4.06 15.05
CA SER A 79 -1.65 -5.30 15.74
C SER A 79 -2.56 -5.59 16.92
N ASP A 80 -2.94 -4.55 17.70
CA ASP A 80 -3.87 -4.68 18.83
C ASP A 80 -5.29 -5.07 18.36
N LEU A 81 -5.64 -4.74 17.12
CA LEU A 81 -6.87 -5.20 16.46
C LEU A 81 -6.73 -6.60 15.83
N SER A 82 -5.61 -7.30 16.06
CA SER A 82 -5.29 -8.60 15.46
C SER A 82 -5.25 -8.58 13.91
N ILE A 83 -4.96 -7.44 13.33
CA ILE A 83 -4.70 -7.30 11.90
C ILE A 83 -3.23 -7.65 11.66
N LYS A 84 -2.96 -8.46 10.63
CA LYS A 84 -1.59 -8.81 10.24
C LYS A 84 -0.89 -7.59 9.64
N VAL A 85 0.17 -7.13 10.32
CA VAL A 85 0.94 -5.94 9.90
C VAL A 85 2.40 -6.28 9.72
N ARG A 86 2.94 -5.92 8.58
CA ARG A 86 4.38 -5.94 8.30
C ARG A 86 4.88 -4.52 8.09
N VAL A 87 6.07 -4.21 8.61
CA VAL A 87 6.70 -2.88 8.46
C VAL A 87 8.05 -3.04 7.80
N LEU A 88 8.20 -2.39 6.65
CA LEU A 88 9.40 -2.39 5.84
C LEU A 88 9.87 -0.95 5.61
N GLY A 89 11.17 -0.74 5.63
CA GLY A 89 11.78 0.49 5.14
C GLY A 89 12.46 0.23 3.80
N PHE A 90 12.52 1.25 2.95
CA PHE A 90 13.24 1.17 1.69
C PHE A 90 14.14 2.38 1.48
N GLN A 91 15.28 2.11 0.90
CA GLN A 91 16.23 3.12 0.43
C GLN A 91 17.03 2.57 -0.73
N ASN A 92 17.60 3.45 -1.52
CA ASN A 92 18.55 3.07 -2.54
C ASN A 92 19.96 3.53 -2.13
N MET A 93 20.91 2.61 -2.25
CA MET A 93 22.33 2.93 -2.16
C MET A 93 22.98 2.52 -3.47
N TYR A 94 23.52 3.48 -4.19
CA TYR A 94 23.96 3.28 -5.58
C TYR A 94 22.82 2.72 -6.44
N ASP A 95 23.02 1.58 -7.06
CA ASP A 95 22.06 0.92 -7.94
C ASP A 95 21.18 -0.13 -7.22
N TYR A 96 21.35 -0.31 -5.91
CA TYR A 96 20.70 -1.34 -5.14
C TYR A 96 19.52 -0.78 -4.33
N LEU A 97 18.38 -1.47 -4.43
CA LEU A 97 17.29 -1.26 -3.50
C LEU A 97 17.56 -2.07 -2.23
N ILE A 98 17.64 -1.39 -1.11
CA ILE A 98 17.81 -1.99 0.21
C ILE A 98 16.46 -1.96 0.92
N ILE A 99 16.00 -3.12 1.35
CA ILE A 99 14.77 -3.26 2.13
C ILE A 99 15.15 -3.68 3.55
N THR A 100 14.77 -2.85 4.52
CA THR A 100 14.96 -3.12 5.94
C THR A 100 13.63 -3.59 6.54
N LYS A 101 13.62 -4.79 7.11
CA LYS A 101 12.43 -5.32 7.78
C LYS A 101 12.46 -4.92 9.25
N PHE A 102 11.48 -4.13 9.70
CA PHE A 102 11.31 -3.72 11.09
C PHE A 102 10.34 -4.64 11.86
N LYS A 103 9.34 -5.20 11.16
CA LYS A 103 8.34 -6.08 11.74
C LYS A 103 7.79 -7.03 10.68
N ASP A 104 7.61 -8.29 11.04
CA ASP A 104 6.88 -9.25 10.20
C ASP A 104 5.44 -9.43 10.68
N TYR A 105 4.60 -10.07 9.85
CA TYR A 105 3.17 -10.28 10.14
C TYR A 105 2.92 -11.04 11.44
N ASP A 106 3.76 -12.01 11.78
CA ASP A 106 3.58 -12.86 12.95
C ASP A 106 4.28 -12.31 14.21
N GLU A 107 5.02 -11.22 14.08
CA GLU A 107 5.68 -10.56 15.21
C GLU A 107 4.71 -9.64 15.95
N GLN A 108 4.69 -9.72 17.29
CA GLN A 108 3.92 -8.81 18.13
C GLN A 108 4.69 -7.54 18.52
N ASN A 109 6.02 -7.61 18.46
CA ASN A 109 6.87 -6.50 18.89
C ASN A 109 7.03 -5.47 17.75
N CYS A 110 6.61 -4.24 18.01
CA CYS A 110 6.74 -3.12 17.08
C CYS A 110 7.96 -2.22 17.39
N LYS A 111 8.73 -2.49 18.45
CA LYS A 111 9.81 -1.58 18.91
C LYS A 111 10.96 -1.46 17.92
N SER A 112 11.17 -2.47 17.07
CA SER A 112 12.22 -2.41 16.05
C SER A 112 12.03 -1.27 15.05
N ILE A 113 10.81 -0.69 14.96
CA ILE A 113 10.53 0.48 14.12
C ILE A 113 11.35 1.70 14.58
N PHE A 114 11.70 1.80 15.87
CA PHE A 114 12.55 2.90 16.36
C PHE A 114 14.02 2.81 15.92
N HIS A 115 14.43 1.72 15.26
CA HIS A 115 15.71 1.65 14.55
C HIS A 115 15.67 2.27 13.15
N TYR A 116 14.56 2.94 12.80
CA TYR A 116 14.42 3.67 11.54
C TYR A 116 15.55 4.73 11.40
N HIS A 117 16.35 4.59 10.36
CA HIS A 117 17.51 5.44 10.12
C HIS A 117 17.62 5.76 8.62
N PRO A 118 17.13 6.92 8.18
CA PRO A 118 17.15 7.31 6.78
C PRO A 118 18.52 7.87 6.36
N GLU A 119 19.09 7.32 5.29
CA GLU A 119 20.44 7.72 4.79
C GLU A 119 20.54 7.74 3.27
N GLY A 120 19.74 6.92 2.57
CA GLY A 120 19.90 6.68 1.14
C GLY A 120 19.19 7.69 0.24
N SER A 121 19.16 7.38 -1.04
CA SER A 121 18.23 7.95 -2.01
C SER A 121 16.97 7.08 -2.10
N ASN A 122 15.97 7.48 -2.90
CA ASN A 122 14.76 6.71 -3.05
C ASN A 122 14.34 6.52 -4.51
N ARG A 123 13.87 5.31 -4.80
CA ARG A 123 13.18 4.96 -6.05
C ARG A 123 11.83 4.33 -5.68
N ASP A 124 10.86 5.19 -5.47
CA ASP A 124 9.51 4.81 -5.02
C ASP A 124 8.86 3.77 -5.92
N GLY A 125 9.00 3.95 -7.25
CA GLY A 125 8.48 2.98 -8.21
C GLY A 125 9.09 1.59 -8.04
N LEU A 126 10.42 1.51 -7.82
CA LEU A 126 11.09 0.22 -7.61
C LEU A 126 10.68 -0.43 -6.28
N ALA A 127 10.53 0.36 -5.22
CA ALA A 127 10.07 -0.11 -3.92
C ALA A 127 8.62 -0.62 -3.99
N LEU A 128 7.73 0.09 -4.67
CA LEU A 128 6.34 -0.33 -4.91
C LEU A 128 6.28 -1.63 -5.72
N LYS A 129 7.10 -1.76 -6.76
CA LYS A 129 7.19 -2.99 -7.54
C LYS A 129 7.66 -4.17 -6.69
N PHE A 130 8.65 -3.97 -5.83
CA PHE A 130 9.16 -5.00 -4.93
C PHE A 130 8.08 -5.43 -3.93
N ILE A 131 7.48 -4.48 -3.20
CA ILE A 131 6.49 -4.79 -2.16
C ILE A 131 5.26 -5.50 -2.75
N ARG A 132 4.79 -5.08 -3.90
CA ARG A 132 3.70 -5.71 -4.63
C ARG A 132 3.96 -7.19 -4.90
N ASN A 133 5.20 -7.55 -5.24
CA ASN A 133 5.57 -8.94 -5.54
C ASN A 133 5.68 -9.81 -4.29
N ILE A 134 5.96 -9.24 -3.13
CA ILE A 134 6.10 -9.99 -1.87
C ILE A 134 4.86 -9.95 -0.98
N MET A 135 3.84 -9.17 -1.33
CA MET A 135 2.57 -9.19 -0.59
C MET A 135 1.94 -10.57 -0.74
N THR A 136 1.59 -11.15 0.39
CA THR A 136 1.07 -12.52 0.42
C THR A 136 -0.22 -12.67 -0.38
N GLU A 137 -0.33 -13.75 -1.14
CA GLU A 137 -1.55 -14.08 -1.89
C GLU A 137 -2.65 -14.68 -1.01
N GLN A 138 -2.31 -15.11 0.20
CA GLN A 138 -3.23 -15.81 1.12
C GLN A 138 -4.30 -14.90 1.72
N MET A 139 -4.15 -13.58 1.63
CA MET A 139 -5.10 -12.61 2.16
C MET A 139 -5.96 -12.04 1.04
N GLU A 140 -7.28 -12.06 1.24
CA GLU A 140 -8.24 -11.51 0.27
C GLU A 140 -8.18 -9.98 0.19
N SER A 141 -7.98 -9.32 1.34
CA SER A 141 -7.87 -7.86 1.41
C SER A 141 -6.45 -7.43 1.77
N LYS A 142 -5.83 -6.64 0.88
CA LYS A 142 -4.46 -6.14 1.02
C LYS A 142 -4.47 -4.62 1.05
N LEU A 143 -3.83 -4.05 2.06
CA LEU A 143 -3.62 -2.61 2.19
C LEU A 143 -2.12 -2.32 2.27
N LEU A 144 -1.64 -1.48 1.37
CA LEU A 144 -0.30 -0.93 1.41
C LEU A 144 -0.39 0.54 1.84
N ILE A 145 0.29 0.90 2.91
CA ILE A 145 0.43 2.28 3.38
C ILE A 145 1.87 2.70 3.17
N MET A 146 2.12 3.71 2.37
CA MET A 146 3.46 4.22 2.08
C MET A 146 3.64 5.60 2.73
N LEU A 147 4.66 5.73 3.57
CA LEU A 147 5.08 7.00 4.16
C LEU A 147 6.25 7.54 3.34
N THR A 148 6.05 8.65 2.62
CA THR A 148 7.06 9.25 1.73
C THR A 148 6.88 10.75 1.67
N ASP A 149 7.92 11.50 1.24
CA ASP A 149 7.82 12.93 0.93
C ASP A 149 7.42 13.19 -0.53
N GLY A 150 7.19 12.13 -1.31
CA GLY A 150 6.77 12.24 -2.71
C GLY A 150 7.84 12.78 -3.64
N LYS A 151 9.12 12.78 -3.22
CA LYS A 151 10.27 13.25 -4.02
C LYS A 151 11.21 12.10 -4.37
N PRO A 152 10.82 11.19 -5.24
CA PRO A 152 11.72 10.13 -5.65
C PRO A 152 12.94 10.74 -6.34
N ASN A 153 14.12 10.41 -5.80
CA ASN A 153 15.39 10.92 -6.26
C ASN A 153 16.49 9.88 -6.11
N ASN A 154 17.06 9.45 -7.23
CA ASN A 154 18.22 8.58 -7.22
C ASN A 154 19.15 8.91 -8.40
N ILE A 155 20.43 9.09 -8.12
CA ILE A 155 21.46 9.22 -9.14
C ILE A 155 21.88 7.80 -9.53
N VAL A 156 21.48 7.36 -10.70
CA VAL A 156 21.84 6.04 -11.23
C VAL A 156 23.20 6.16 -11.91
N ASN A 157 24.26 5.84 -11.18
CA ASN A 157 25.57 5.62 -11.79
C ASN A 157 25.57 4.25 -12.47
N LEU A 158 25.14 4.19 -13.73
CA LEU A 158 25.32 2.99 -14.54
C LEU A 158 26.80 2.82 -14.85
N ASN A 159 27.52 2.15 -13.95
CA ASN A 159 28.87 1.68 -14.23
C ASN A 159 28.81 0.59 -15.29
N PHE A 160 29.61 0.79 -16.30
CA PHE A 160 29.91 -0.02 -17.47
C PHE A 160 29.63 -1.52 -17.35
N VAL A 161 28.68 -2.02 -18.12
CA VAL A 161 28.66 -3.41 -18.52
C VAL A 161 29.01 -3.43 -20.02
N GLY A 162 30.29 -3.68 -20.35
CA GLY A 162 30.76 -3.84 -21.70
C GLY A 162 31.09 -2.51 -22.42
N LYS A 163 31.36 -2.60 -23.75
CA LYS A 163 31.81 -1.49 -24.60
C LYS A 163 30.71 -0.46 -24.98
N THR A 164 29.50 -0.59 -24.50
CA THR A 164 28.39 0.31 -24.80
C THR A 164 28.17 1.28 -23.64
N ARG A 165 28.37 2.58 -23.92
CA ARG A 165 27.98 3.66 -23.00
C ARG A 165 26.46 3.81 -23.07
N PHE A 166 25.74 3.28 -22.10
CA PHE A 166 24.39 3.74 -21.84
C PHE A 166 24.49 5.10 -21.14
N LYS A 167 23.77 6.09 -21.66
CA LYS A 167 23.62 7.38 -20.98
C LYS A 167 22.72 7.13 -19.77
N ALA A 168 23.28 7.19 -18.56
CA ALA A 168 22.49 7.14 -17.35
C ALA A 168 21.65 8.42 -17.28
N GLU A 169 20.35 8.29 -17.17
CA GLU A 169 19.49 9.40 -16.81
C GLU A 169 19.27 9.35 -15.30
N ASP A 170 19.41 10.51 -14.65
CA ASP A 170 19.11 10.61 -13.23
C ASP A 170 17.62 10.35 -13.00
N TYR A 171 17.31 9.53 -12.01
CA TYR A 171 15.94 9.22 -11.62
C TYR A 171 15.41 10.36 -10.75
N VAL A 172 15.03 11.47 -11.39
CA VAL A 172 14.58 12.70 -10.72
C VAL A 172 13.42 13.36 -11.48
N GLY A 173 12.70 14.23 -10.80
CA GLY A 173 11.66 15.06 -11.40
C GLY A 173 10.55 14.26 -12.07
N GLU A 174 10.12 14.70 -13.24
CA GLU A 174 8.96 14.15 -13.95
C GLU A 174 9.11 12.66 -14.30
N LEU A 175 10.31 12.21 -14.65
CA LEU A 175 10.57 10.79 -14.96
C LEU A 175 10.33 9.91 -13.72
N ALA A 176 10.82 10.31 -12.57
CA ALA A 176 10.69 9.57 -11.33
C ALA A 176 9.22 9.57 -10.83
N VAL A 177 8.53 10.70 -10.95
CA VAL A 177 7.10 10.83 -10.62
C VAL A 177 6.25 9.94 -11.52
N LYS A 178 6.47 9.94 -12.84
CA LYS A 178 5.74 9.10 -13.78
C LYS A 178 5.98 7.60 -13.54
N ASP A 179 7.21 7.20 -13.23
CA ASP A 179 7.51 5.80 -12.90
C ASP A 179 6.79 5.37 -11.62
N SER A 180 6.83 6.21 -10.58
CA SER A 180 6.13 5.96 -9.32
C SER A 180 4.61 5.89 -9.52
N ALA A 181 4.01 6.82 -10.27
CA ALA A 181 2.58 6.81 -10.59
C ALA A 181 2.17 5.56 -11.37
N LYS A 182 3.00 5.13 -12.32
CA LYS A 182 2.78 3.87 -13.05
C LYS A 182 2.74 2.67 -12.11
N GLU A 183 3.68 2.58 -11.16
CA GLU A 183 3.72 1.47 -10.21
C GLU A 183 2.58 1.52 -9.20
N VAL A 184 2.11 2.72 -8.81
CA VAL A 184 0.87 2.92 -8.03
C VAL A 184 -0.32 2.33 -8.79
N PHE A 185 -0.47 2.69 -10.07
CA PHE A 185 -1.54 2.16 -10.92
C PHE A 185 -1.48 0.64 -11.01
N LEU A 186 -0.31 0.06 -11.29
CA LEU A 186 -0.13 -1.40 -11.38
C LEU A 186 -0.43 -2.11 -10.05
N THR A 187 -0.12 -1.48 -8.93
CA THR A 187 -0.44 -1.99 -7.58
C THR A 187 -1.95 -2.05 -7.36
N ARG A 188 -2.66 -0.99 -7.73
CA ARG A 188 -4.13 -0.94 -7.65
C ARG A 188 -4.80 -1.96 -8.59
N MET A 189 -4.23 -2.19 -9.78
CA MET A 189 -4.73 -3.21 -10.71
C MET A 189 -4.65 -4.63 -10.14
N GLN A 190 -3.72 -4.91 -9.23
CA GLN A 190 -3.65 -6.19 -8.49
C GLN A 190 -4.58 -6.23 -7.27
N LYS A 191 -5.56 -5.32 -7.18
CA LYS A 191 -6.52 -5.21 -6.07
C LYS A 191 -5.89 -4.94 -4.71
N ILE A 192 -4.68 -4.40 -4.67
CA ILE A 192 -4.04 -3.90 -3.47
C ILE A 192 -4.52 -2.46 -3.25
N LYS A 193 -5.19 -2.21 -2.12
CA LYS A 193 -5.54 -0.84 -1.72
C LYS A 193 -4.25 -0.12 -1.35
N LEU A 194 -4.00 1.07 -1.91
CA LEU A 194 -2.78 1.84 -1.67
C LEU A 194 -3.13 3.21 -1.10
N LEU A 195 -2.51 3.54 0.02
CA LEU A 195 -2.63 4.83 0.71
C LEU A 195 -1.24 5.47 0.83
N GLY A 196 -1.06 6.66 0.26
CA GLY A 196 0.08 7.52 0.51
C GLY A 196 -0.14 8.36 1.78
N VAL A 197 0.85 8.40 2.64
CA VAL A 197 0.92 9.29 3.81
C VAL A 197 2.08 10.23 3.60
N PHE A 198 1.77 11.49 3.39
CA PHE A 198 2.75 12.50 3.07
C PHE A 198 3.53 12.95 4.30
N THR A 199 4.84 12.89 4.21
CA THR A 199 5.78 13.30 5.26
C THR A 199 6.61 14.54 4.88
N GLY A 200 6.39 15.09 3.67
CA GLY A 200 7.09 16.23 3.09
C GLY A 200 6.65 17.59 3.62
N SER A 201 7.08 18.65 2.92
CA SER A 201 6.63 20.03 3.13
C SER A 201 5.39 20.33 2.28
N GLN A 202 4.65 21.40 2.61
CA GLN A 202 3.45 21.78 1.82
C GLN A 202 3.77 22.06 0.35
N ASP A 203 4.95 22.57 0.05
CA ASP A 203 5.39 22.88 -1.32
C ASP A 203 5.53 21.64 -2.20
N ASP A 204 5.76 20.47 -1.57
CA ASP A 204 5.99 19.20 -2.24
C ASP A 204 4.72 18.36 -2.46
N LEU A 205 3.60 18.80 -1.88
CA LEU A 205 2.32 18.09 -1.92
C LEU A 205 1.78 17.87 -3.36
N THR A 206 2.23 18.70 -4.31
CA THR A 206 1.84 18.56 -5.72
C THR A 206 2.38 17.28 -6.34
N PHE A 207 3.62 16.90 -6.06
CA PHE A 207 4.24 15.67 -6.56
C PHE A 207 3.56 14.43 -6.00
N GLU A 208 3.25 14.42 -4.71
CA GLU A 208 2.54 13.31 -4.09
C GLU A 208 1.15 13.11 -4.70
N LYS A 209 0.40 14.21 -4.92
CA LYS A 209 -0.90 14.12 -5.60
C LYS A 209 -0.78 13.51 -6.99
N GLU A 210 0.25 13.87 -7.76
CA GLU A 210 0.47 13.33 -9.08
C GLU A 210 0.80 11.83 -9.04
N ILE A 211 1.54 11.37 -8.02
CA ILE A 211 1.89 9.96 -7.85
C ILE A 211 0.68 9.11 -7.43
N PHE A 212 -0.13 9.60 -6.48
CA PHE A 212 -1.16 8.78 -5.82
C PHE A 212 -2.60 9.05 -6.32
N THR A 213 -2.83 9.98 -7.24
CA THR A 213 -4.14 10.19 -7.86
C THR A 213 -4.36 9.29 -9.04
#